data_5691cf572cd9f860e08f245951c39ba7
#
_entry.id   5691cf572cd9f860e08f245951c39ba7
#
_cell.length_a   1.000
_cell.length_b   1.000
_cell.length_c   1.000
_cell.angle_alpha   90.00
_cell.angle_beta   90.00
_cell.angle_gamma   90.00
#
_symmetry.space_group_name_H-M   'P 1'
#
loop_
_entity.id
_entity.type
_entity.pdbx_description
1 polymer ?
#
loop_
_entity_poly.entity_id
_entity_poly.type
_entity_poly.pdbx_seq_one_letter_code
_entity_poly.pdbx_strand_id
1 'polypeptide(L)'
;TKNRLLDPNLPPAERAAGLFTWQAIYFAAFSGQQSARDYNALSYAVMDQRDYLNVSCEVNVESVEVFFNAVDSRLTAFIDQLILFEMGQEFEGKAFVGYASLRFTGPTRALIGMQRYPTTCSVEIACLKDVSGGKELIDFAVAWARNPNNGGILHWGQFNPWEREDVER
;
A
#
# COMPACT_ATOMS: atom_id res chain seq x y z
N THR A 1 6.61 -15.93 -16.05
CA THR A 1 7.57 -15.59 -14.97
C THR A 1 6.82 -15.37 -13.65
N LYS A 2 5.70 -14.64 -13.65
CA LYS A 2 4.86 -14.38 -12.47
C LYS A 2 4.36 -15.67 -11.82
N ASN A 3 3.74 -16.57 -12.60
CA ASN A 3 3.21 -17.83 -12.07
C ASN A 3 4.28 -18.72 -11.44
N ARG A 4 5.53 -18.58 -11.88
CA ARG A 4 6.66 -19.31 -11.30
C ARG A 4 7.10 -18.73 -9.95
N LEU A 5 6.99 -17.42 -9.75
CA LEU A 5 7.32 -16.77 -8.47
C LEU A 5 6.28 -17.06 -7.38
N LEU A 6 5.04 -17.36 -7.79
CA LEU A 6 3.94 -17.70 -6.90
C LEU A 6 3.86 -19.21 -6.60
N ASP A 7 4.73 -20.02 -7.21
CA ASP A 7 4.78 -21.45 -6.93
C ASP A 7 5.32 -21.70 -5.51
N PRO A 8 4.50 -22.24 -4.58
CA PRO A 8 4.93 -22.51 -3.22
C PRO A 8 6.05 -23.57 -3.13
N ASN A 9 6.21 -24.36 -4.20
CA ASN A 9 7.25 -25.41 -4.27
C ASN A 9 8.57 -24.91 -4.82
N LEU A 10 8.65 -23.63 -5.23
CA LEU A 10 9.89 -23.06 -5.73
C LEU A 10 10.95 -22.99 -4.61
N PRO A 11 12.19 -23.46 -4.86
CA PRO A 11 13.26 -23.37 -3.88
C PRO A 11 13.45 -21.93 -3.39
N PRO A 12 13.72 -21.71 -2.09
CA PRO A 12 13.84 -20.36 -1.52
C PRO A 12 14.83 -19.46 -2.28
N ALA A 13 15.96 -20.01 -2.71
CA ALA A 13 16.98 -19.29 -3.47
C ALA A 13 16.48 -18.83 -4.84
N GLU A 14 15.70 -19.67 -5.55
CA GLU A 14 15.11 -19.30 -6.85
C GLU A 14 14.00 -18.26 -6.68
N ARG A 15 13.25 -18.36 -5.59
CA ARG A 15 12.23 -17.36 -5.24
C ARG A 15 12.86 -16.01 -4.95
N ALA A 16 13.91 -15.97 -4.13
CA ALA A 16 14.66 -14.75 -3.82
C ALA A 16 15.27 -14.12 -5.08
N ALA A 17 15.91 -14.93 -5.95
CA ALA A 17 16.46 -14.44 -7.21
C ALA A 17 15.37 -13.89 -8.15
N GLY A 18 14.22 -14.54 -8.18
CA GLY A 18 13.07 -14.08 -8.98
C GLY A 18 12.47 -12.77 -8.47
N LEU A 19 12.36 -12.61 -7.14
CA LEU A 19 11.93 -11.38 -6.50
C LEU A 19 12.89 -10.23 -6.76
N PHE A 20 14.19 -10.48 -6.64
CA PHE A 20 15.21 -9.47 -6.94
C PHE A 20 15.14 -9.02 -8.41
N THR A 21 14.99 -9.96 -9.35
CA THR A 21 14.82 -9.65 -10.76
C THR A 21 13.55 -8.84 -11.01
N TRP A 22 12.46 -9.18 -10.34
CA TRP A 22 11.19 -8.46 -10.44
C TRP A 22 11.32 -7.03 -9.89
N GLN A 23 11.92 -6.86 -8.73
CA GLN A 23 12.20 -5.54 -8.17
C GLN A 23 13.07 -4.69 -9.08
N ALA A 24 14.10 -5.28 -9.70
CA ALA A 24 14.97 -4.58 -10.64
C ALA A 24 14.22 -4.13 -11.90
N ILE A 25 13.32 -4.96 -12.45
CA ILE A 25 12.47 -4.60 -13.58
C ILE A 25 11.50 -3.48 -13.19
N TYR A 26 10.87 -3.59 -12.02
CA TYR A 26 9.96 -2.59 -11.49
C TYR A 26 10.68 -1.24 -11.30
N PHE A 27 11.86 -1.26 -10.69
CA PHE A 27 12.67 -0.06 -10.47
C PHE A 27 13.13 0.56 -11.79
N ALA A 28 13.53 -0.22 -12.78
CA ALA A 28 13.91 0.26 -14.11
C ALA A 28 12.73 0.87 -14.85
N ALA A 29 11.53 0.28 -14.74
CA ALA A 29 10.33 0.83 -15.33
C ALA A 29 9.92 2.17 -14.69
N PHE A 30 10.07 2.29 -13.36
CA PHE A 30 9.77 3.53 -12.64
C PHE A 30 10.83 4.62 -12.86
N SER A 31 12.12 4.27 -12.86
CA SER A 31 13.19 5.24 -13.07
C SER A 31 13.20 5.81 -14.50
N GLY A 32 12.76 5.04 -15.47
CA GLY A 32 12.56 5.52 -16.85
C GLY A 32 11.47 6.57 -17.00
N GLN A 33 10.52 6.61 -16.05
CA GLN A 33 9.45 7.63 -16.04
C GLN A 33 9.84 8.92 -15.33
N GLN A 34 10.92 8.94 -14.55
CA GLN A 34 11.39 10.14 -13.86
C GLN A 34 12.03 11.18 -14.78
N SER A 35 12.26 10.88 -16.04
CA SER A 35 12.56 11.89 -17.05
C SER A 35 11.29 12.65 -17.48
N ALA A 36 10.48 13.05 -16.50
CA ALA A 36 9.24 13.74 -16.72
C ALA A 36 9.48 15.03 -17.51
N ARG A 37 8.99 15.05 -18.71
CA ARG A 37 8.79 16.31 -19.42
C ARG A 37 7.62 17.00 -18.76
N ASP A 38 7.81 18.27 -18.39
CA ASP A 38 6.71 19.12 -17.99
C ASP A 38 5.69 19.14 -19.13
N TYR A 39 4.50 18.63 -18.87
CA TYR A 39 3.41 18.72 -19.83
C TYR A 39 2.13 19.17 -19.12
N ASN A 40 1.40 20.03 -19.80
CA ASN A 40 0.07 20.46 -19.35
C ASN A 40 -0.98 19.49 -19.91
N ALA A 41 -1.64 18.77 -19.02
CA ALA A 41 -2.74 17.90 -19.37
C ALA A 41 -3.84 18.00 -18.33
N LEU A 42 -5.06 17.60 -18.70
CA LEU A 42 -6.15 17.48 -17.74
C LEU A 42 -5.79 16.41 -16.70
N SER A 43 -6.08 16.68 -15.44
CA SER A 43 -5.66 15.83 -14.31
C SER A 43 -6.08 14.38 -14.48
N TYR A 44 -7.27 14.10 -15.00
CA TYR A 44 -7.71 12.74 -15.24
C TYR A 44 -6.88 12.02 -16.33
N ALA A 45 -6.40 12.73 -17.35
CA ALA A 45 -5.58 12.15 -18.40
C ALA A 45 -4.17 11.82 -17.90
N VAL A 46 -3.68 12.57 -16.88
CA VAL A 46 -2.40 12.26 -16.21
C VAL A 46 -2.56 11.07 -15.28
N MET A 47 -3.70 10.97 -14.59
CA MET A 47 -3.98 9.92 -13.61
C MET A 47 -4.39 8.59 -14.26
N ASP A 48 -5.01 8.64 -15.44
CA ASP A 48 -5.48 7.46 -16.16
C ASP A 48 -4.55 7.07 -17.30
N GLN A 49 -3.28 6.85 -16.98
CA GLN A 49 -2.29 6.35 -17.93
C GLN A 49 -2.36 4.82 -18.08
N ARG A 50 -3.57 4.29 -18.28
CA ARG A 50 -3.81 2.83 -18.33
C ARG A 50 -3.00 2.13 -19.40
N ASP A 51 -2.74 2.79 -20.51
CA ASP A 51 -2.14 2.16 -21.68
C ASP A 51 -0.61 2.10 -21.61
N TYR A 52 0.01 2.79 -20.65
CA TYR A 52 1.46 2.94 -20.67
C TYR A 52 2.22 1.69 -20.31
N LEU A 53 1.66 0.78 -19.54
CA LEU A 53 2.41 -0.39 -19.10
C LEU A 53 1.68 -1.71 -19.23
N ASN A 54 0.38 -1.75 -19.44
CA ASN A 54 -0.41 -3.00 -19.45
C ASN A 54 -0.05 -3.98 -18.31
N VAL A 55 0.79 -3.51 -17.37
CA VAL A 55 1.35 -4.29 -16.26
C VAL A 55 0.32 -4.41 -15.15
N SER A 56 -0.54 -3.40 -15.02
CA SER A 56 -1.60 -3.38 -14.01
C SER A 56 -2.66 -4.45 -14.24
N CYS A 57 -2.84 -4.92 -15.47
CA CYS A 57 -3.80 -5.97 -15.78
C CYS A 57 -3.27 -7.38 -15.47
N GLU A 58 -1.95 -7.54 -15.39
CA GLU A 58 -1.33 -8.85 -15.14
C GLU A 58 -0.87 -9.05 -13.70
N VAL A 59 -0.74 -7.97 -12.94
CA VAL A 59 -0.30 -8.01 -11.54
C VAL A 59 -1.45 -7.56 -10.66
N ASN A 60 -2.07 -8.51 -9.97
CA ASN A 60 -3.07 -8.18 -8.97
C ASN A 60 -2.37 -7.59 -7.75
N VAL A 61 -2.67 -6.35 -7.45
CA VAL A 61 -2.20 -5.65 -6.26
C VAL A 61 -3.40 -5.44 -5.33
N GLU A 62 -3.20 -5.68 -4.05
CA GLU A 62 -4.10 -5.23 -2.99
C GLU A 62 -3.43 -4.09 -2.24
N SER A 63 -4.21 -3.09 -1.86
CA SER A 63 -3.70 -1.97 -1.08
C SER A 63 -4.71 -1.48 -0.07
N VAL A 64 -4.19 -0.99 1.05
CA VAL A 64 -4.94 -0.24 2.07
C VAL A 64 -4.20 1.05 2.35
N GLU A 65 -4.93 2.11 2.62
CA GLU A 65 -4.36 3.39 3.04
C GLU A 65 -5.06 3.87 4.30
N VAL A 66 -4.29 4.23 5.31
CA VAL A 66 -4.76 4.70 6.60
C VAL A 66 -4.26 6.11 6.86
N PHE A 67 -5.15 7.01 7.22
CA PHE A 67 -4.88 8.43 7.46
C PHE A 67 -4.80 8.73 8.94
N PHE A 68 -3.81 9.53 9.31
CA PHE A 68 -3.56 9.96 10.69
C PHE A 68 -3.31 11.48 10.75
N ASN A 69 -3.51 12.05 11.94
CA ASN A 69 -2.89 13.34 12.23
C ASN A 69 -1.36 13.17 12.26
N ALA A 70 -0.66 13.91 11.42
CA ALA A 70 0.79 13.78 11.25
C ALA A 70 1.62 14.06 12.52
N VAL A 71 1.05 14.80 13.49
CA VAL A 71 1.71 15.13 14.77
C VAL A 71 1.29 14.23 15.91
N ASP A 72 0.42 13.24 15.66
CA ASP A 72 -0.08 12.33 16.68
C ASP A 72 0.85 11.13 16.86
N SER A 73 1.17 10.81 18.11
CA SER A 73 2.00 9.64 18.46
C SER A 73 1.39 8.30 18.00
N ARG A 74 0.08 8.27 17.71
CA ARG A 74 -0.58 7.08 17.15
C ARG A 74 -0.12 6.74 15.76
N LEU A 75 0.35 7.72 14.96
CA LEU A 75 1.00 7.48 13.67
C LEU A 75 2.30 6.67 13.84
N THR A 76 3.18 7.12 14.74
CA THR A 76 4.43 6.40 15.02
C THR A 76 4.17 5.03 15.62
N ALA A 77 3.22 4.93 16.55
CA ALA A 77 2.81 3.64 17.09
C ALA A 77 2.29 2.67 16.03
N PHE A 78 1.53 3.16 15.04
CA PHE A 78 1.08 2.36 13.90
C PHE A 78 2.25 1.85 13.07
N ILE A 79 3.20 2.72 12.73
CA ILE A 79 4.38 2.36 11.94
C ILE A 79 5.23 1.31 12.67
N ASP A 80 5.48 1.53 13.98
CA ASP A 80 6.24 0.59 14.79
C ASP A 80 5.58 -0.78 14.85
N GLN A 81 4.26 -0.82 14.99
CA GLN A 81 3.52 -2.07 15.03
C GLN A 81 3.45 -2.77 13.67
N LEU A 82 3.40 -2.03 12.57
CA LEU A 82 3.53 -2.60 11.22
C LEU A 82 4.87 -3.30 11.04
N ILE A 83 5.96 -2.65 11.45
CA ILE A 83 7.32 -3.20 11.36
C ILE A 83 7.42 -4.47 12.22
N LEU A 84 6.95 -4.42 13.46
CA LEU A 84 6.97 -5.58 14.35
C LEU A 84 6.13 -6.74 13.82
N PHE A 85 4.97 -6.45 13.24
CA PHE A 85 4.12 -7.46 12.63
C PHE A 85 4.81 -8.13 11.45
N GLU A 86 5.41 -7.34 10.54
CA GLU A 86 6.14 -7.85 9.38
C GLU A 86 7.33 -8.72 9.81
N MET A 87 8.12 -8.28 10.78
CA MET A 87 9.21 -9.08 11.33
C MET A 87 8.70 -10.43 11.88
N GLY A 88 7.54 -10.44 12.54
CA GLY A 88 6.90 -11.67 12.99
C GLY A 88 6.50 -12.60 11.84
N GLN A 89 5.97 -12.04 10.74
CA GLN A 89 5.62 -12.81 9.55
C GLN A 89 6.85 -13.43 8.87
N GLU A 90 7.97 -12.72 8.83
CA GLU A 90 9.25 -13.26 8.31
C GLU A 90 9.72 -14.48 9.13
N PHE A 91 9.60 -14.45 10.45
CA PHE A 91 9.92 -15.62 11.31
C PHE A 91 9.02 -16.83 11.01
N GLU A 92 7.79 -16.60 10.57
CA GLU A 92 6.87 -17.65 10.13
C GLU A 92 7.13 -18.12 8.69
N GLY A 93 8.12 -17.55 8.00
CA GLY A 93 8.45 -17.88 6.61
C GLY A 93 7.49 -17.23 5.59
N LYS A 94 6.72 -16.25 6.02
CA LYS A 94 5.88 -15.43 5.14
C LYS A 94 6.67 -14.20 4.71
N ALA A 95 6.39 -13.68 3.51
CA ALA A 95 7.10 -12.52 2.99
C ALA A 95 6.12 -11.47 2.47
N PHE A 96 6.25 -10.26 2.94
CA PHE A 96 5.59 -9.11 2.34
C PHE A 96 6.30 -8.73 1.04
N VAL A 97 5.57 -8.79 -0.06
CA VAL A 97 6.07 -8.36 -1.38
C VAL A 97 5.28 -7.14 -1.82
N GLY A 98 5.83 -5.99 -1.52
CA GLY A 98 5.13 -4.74 -1.77
C GLY A 98 5.91 -3.53 -1.32
N TYR A 99 5.19 -2.48 -0.97
CA TYR A 99 5.75 -1.27 -0.38
C TYR A 99 4.82 -0.68 0.66
N ALA A 100 5.41 0.05 1.60
CA ALA A 100 4.70 1.02 2.42
C ALA A 100 5.18 2.42 2.08
N SER A 101 4.25 3.36 1.91
CA SER A 101 4.57 4.76 1.60
C SER A 101 3.86 5.71 2.55
N LEU A 102 4.55 6.80 2.89
CA LEU A 102 4.00 7.87 3.69
C LEU A 102 3.82 9.11 2.82
N ARG A 103 2.61 9.69 2.86
CA ARG A 103 2.31 10.94 2.14
C ARG A 103 1.76 11.96 3.11
N PHE A 104 2.28 13.18 3.03
CA PHE A 104 1.85 14.29 3.88
C PHE A 104 1.02 15.27 3.04
N THR A 105 -0.19 15.55 3.50
CA THR A 105 -1.14 16.43 2.80
C THR A 105 -1.75 17.45 3.76
N GLY A 106 -2.15 18.59 3.20
CA GLY A 106 -2.94 19.59 3.91
C GLY A 106 -4.40 19.16 4.05
N PRO A 107 -5.22 19.95 4.78
CA PRO A 107 -6.62 19.66 5.00
C PRO A 107 -7.44 19.81 3.71
N THR A 108 -8.49 19.01 3.57
CA THR A 108 -9.47 19.13 2.49
C THR A 108 -10.81 19.66 3.01
N ARG A 109 -11.56 20.31 2.11
CA ARG A 109 -12.96 20.69 2.33
C ARG A 109 -13.95 19.72 1.70
N ALA A 110 -13.48 18.64 1.09
CA ALA A 110 -14.35 17.62 0.50
C ALA A 110 -15.17 16.92 1.58
N LEU A 111 -16.46 16.70 1.32
CA LEU A 111 -17.40 16.10 2.27
C LEU A 111 -16.96 14.72 2.77
N ILE A 112 -16.35 13.92 1.89
CA ILE A 112 -15.85 12.58 2.19
C ILE A 112 -14.33 12.54 2.22
N GLY A 113 -13.67 13.67 2.43
CA GLY A 113 -12.21 13.73 2.48
C GLY A 113 -11.66 13.14 3.77
N MET A 114 -10.63 12.30 3.66
CA MET A 114 -9.92 11.73 4.78
C MET A 114 -8.87 12.67 5.38
N GLN A 115 -8.47 13.70 4.63
CA GLN A 115 -7.49 14.72 5.07
C GLN A 115 -8.16 15.74 6.01
N ARG A 116 -8.46 15.31 7.23
CA ARG A 116 -9.22 16.11 8.22
C ARG A 116 -8.35 16.95 9.13
N TYR A 117 -7.04 16.72 9.16
CA TYR A 117 -6.10 17.37 10.08
C TYR A 117 -5.35 18.51 9.39
N PRO A 118 -4.82 19.48 10.12
CA PRO A 118 -3.97 20.54 9.55
C PRO A 118 -2.82 19.99 8.71
N THR A 119 -2.23 18.89 9.16
CA THR A 119 -1.34 18.03 8.39
C THR A 119 -1.77 16.59 8.60
N THR A 120 -2.17 15.95 7.52
CA THR A 120 -2.53 14.54 7.50
C THR A 120 -1.36 13.74 6.94
N CYS A 121 -1.00 12.64 7.61
CA CYS A 121 -0.13 11.63 7.04
C CYS A 121 -0.98 10.44 6.62
N SER A 122 -0.91 10.02 5.38
CA SER A 122 -1.43 8.73 4.96
C SER A 122 -0.31 7.70 4.88
N VAL A 123 -0.59 6.51 5.35
CA VAL A 123 0.28 5.33 5.24
C VAL A 123 -0.40 4.36 4.30
N GLU A 124 0.12 4.24 3.09
CA GLU A 124 -0.33 3.27 2.10
C GLU A 124 0.52 2.03 2.17
N ILE A 125 -0.13 0.88 2.22
CA ILE A 125 0.47 -0.45 2.14
C ILE A 125 -0.09 -1.10 0.90
N ALA A 126 0.78 -1.45 -0.06
CA ALA A 126 0.38 -2.13 -1.27
C ALA A 126 1.22 -3.39 -1.45
N CYS A 127 0.59 -4.51 -1.73
CA CYS A 127 1.26 -5.80 -1.88
C CYS A 127 0.74 -6.58 -3.09
N LEU A 128 1.52 -7.53 -3.54
CA LEU A 128 1.06 -8.51 -4.52
C LEU A 128 0.02 -9.41 -3.87
N LYS A 129 -1.13 -9.51 -4.54
CA LYS A 129 -2.17 -10.46 -4.18
C LYS A 129 -1.65 -11.89 -4.30
N ASP A 130 -2.18 -12.77 -3.48
CA ASP A 130 -1.84 -14.19 -3.47
C ASP A 130 -0.39 -14.51 -3.04
N VAL A 131 0.32 -13.55 -2.44
CA VAL A 131 1.59 -13.77 -1.74
C VAL A 131 1.33 -13.80 -0.24
N SER A 132 1.81 -14.86 0.42
CA SER A 132 1.65 -15.00 1.88
C SER A 132 2.41 -13.88 2.61
N GLY A 133 1.77 -13.27 3.59
CA GLY A 133 2.29 -12.12 4.35
C GLY A 133 1.65 -10.79 3.94
N GLY A 134 1.34 -10.57 2.66
CA GLY A 134 0.75 -9.33 2.20
C GLY A 134 -0.67 -9.09 2.69
N LYS A 135 -1.52 -10.11 2.55
CA LYS A 135 -2.91 -10.03 3.04
C LYS A 135 -2.97 -9.84 4.54
N GLU A 136 -2.16 -10.58 5.27
CA GLU A 136 -2.10 -10.52 6.73
C GLU A 136 -1.68 -9.11 7.20
N LEU A 137 -0.75 -8.46 6.50
CA LEU A 137 -0.33 -7.10 6.81
C LEU A 137 -1.46 -6.09 6.53
N ILE A 138 -2.20 -6.24 5.43
CA ILE A 138 -3.38 -5.44 5.12
C ILE A 138 -4.47 -5.64 6.18
N ASP A 139 -4.78 -6.89 6.53
CA ASP A 139 -5.78 -7.20 7.55
C ASP A 139 -5.40 -6.61 8.92
N PHE A 140 -4.11 -6.65 9.28
CA PHE A 140 -3.59 -6.00 10.47
C PHE A 140 -3.82 -4.48 10.42
N ALA A 141 -3.49 -3.81 9.32
CA ALA A 141 -3.66 -2.37 9.16
C ALA A 141 -5.14 -1.96 9.25
N VAL A 142 -6.05 -2.74 8.66
CA VAL A 142 -7.49 -2.53 8.75
C VAL A 142 -7.97 -2.69 10.20
N ALA A 143 -7.56 -3.76 10.87
CA ALA A 143 -7.94 -4.01 12.27
C ALA A 143 -7.44 -2.90 13.20
N TRP A 144 -6.21 -2.41 12.97
CA TRP A 144 -5.65 -1.27 13.70
C TRP A 144 -6.49 -0.02 13.52
N ALA A 145 -6.80 0.35 12.27
CA ALA A 145 -7.56 1.55 11.95
C ALA A 145 -8.99 1.49 12.48
N ARG A 146 -9.61 0.32 12.56
CA ARG A 146 -10.95 0.10 13.11
C ARG A 146 -11.03 0.32 14.61
N ASN A 147 -9.92 0.21 15.33
CA ASN A 147 -9.92 0.52 16.76
C ASN A 147 -9.98 2.05 16.95
N PRO A 148 -11.06 2.60 17.55
CA PRO A 148 -11.24 4.05 17.66
C PRO A 148 -10.16 4.74 18.50
N ASN A 149 -9.48 4.00 19.38
CA ASN A 149 -8.40 4.53 20.20
C ASN A 149 -7.12 4.78 19.38
N ASN A 150 -6.99 4.15 18.23
CA ASN A 150 -5.79 4.23 17.39
C ASN A 150 -5.79 5.41 16.41
N GLY A 151 -6.92 6.09 16.24
CA GLY A 151 -7.04 7.34 15.48
C GLY A 151 -6.81 7.23 13.97
N GLY A 152 -6.80 6.02 13.41
CA GLY A 152 -6.68 5.79 11.99
C GLY A 152 -8.01 5.98 11.26
N ILE A 153 -7.95 6.51 10.04
CA ILE A 153 -9.11 6.63 9.12
C ILE A 153 -8.77 5.88 7.85
N LEU A 154 -9.60 4.91 7.48
CA LEU A 154 -9.40 4.12 6.26
C LEU A 154 -9.79 4.89 5.00
N HIS A 155 -9.08 4.64 3.89
CA HIS A 155 -9.40 5.20 2.59
C HIS A 155 -10.65 4.57 1.98
N TRP A 156 -11.59 5.38 1.46
CA TRP A 156 -12.86 4.90 0.89
C TRP A 156 -12.70 4.09 -0.41
N GLY A 157 -11.70 4.38 -1.20
CA GLY A 157 -11.54 3.84 -2.55
C GLY A 157 -10.57 2.68 -2.68
N GLN A 158 -9.95 2.22 -1.59
CA GLN A 158 -9.04 1.08 -1.59
C GLN A 158 -9.71 -0.15 -0.96
N PHE A 159 -8.99 -1.29 -0.94
CA PHE A 159 -9.51 -2.49 -0.29
C PHE A 159 -9.88 -2.18 1.16
N ASN A 160 -11.15 -2.28 1.42
CA ASN A 160 -11.69 -1.94 2.71
C ASN A 160 -13.01 -2.68 2.92
N PRO A 161 -13.06 -3.67 3.78
CA PRO A 161 -14.31 -4.33 4.15
C PRO A 161 -15.11 -3.41 5.09
N TRP A 162 -15.69 -2.34 4.53
CA TRP A 162 -16.51 -1.37 5.26
C TRP A 162 -17.71 -2.05 5.89
N GLU A 163 -17.88 -1.80 7.17
CA GLU A 163 -19.10 -2.08 7.91
C GLU A 163 -19.80 -0.74 8.22
N ARG A 164 -21.08 -0.82 8.56
CA ARG A 164 -21.87 0.39 8.84
C ARG A 164 -21.24 1.25 9.95
N GLU A 165 -20.69 0.60 10.95
CA GLU A 165 -20.04 1.25 12.10
C GLU A 165 -18.78 2.04 11.71
N ASP A 166 -18.11 1.66 10.63
CA ASP A 166 -16.94 2.38 10.11
C ASP A 166 -17.33 3.71 9.47
N VAL A 167 -18.57 3.84 8.99
CA VAL A 167 -19.12 5.05 8.36
C VAL A 167 -19.67 6.05 9.39
N GLU A 168 -20.16 5.55 10.49
CA GLU A 168 -20.80 6.36 11.55
C GLU A 168 -19.78 7.00 12.51
N ARG A 169 -18.49 6.76 12.35
CA ARG A 169 -17.36 7.34 13.11
C ARG A 169 -16.77 8.56 12.39
#